data_ed368e83b26e1106fd75ceca57141579
#
_entry.id   ed368e83b26e1106fd75ceca57141579
#
_cell.length_a   1.000
_cell.length_b   1.000
_cell.length_c   1.000
_cell.angle_alpha   90.00
_cell.angle_beta   90.00
_cell.angle_gamma   90.00
#
_symmetry.space_group_name_H-M   'P 1'
#
loop_
_entity.id
_entity.type
_entity.pdbx_description
1 polymer ?
#
loop_
_entity_poly.entity_id
_entity_poly.type
_entity_poly.pdbx_seq_one_letter_code
_entity_poly.pdbx_strand_id
1 'polypeptide(L)'
;MIQMQTNLDVADNSGARRVMCIKVLGGSKRRYASVGDLIVVSVKEAIPRGRVKKGDVLRAIVVRTSKDIQRKDGSVIRFDTNAAVIVNKQGEPIGTRIFGPVPRELRAKNHMKIISLAPEVL
;
A
#
# COMPACT_ATOMS: atom_id res chain seq x y z
N MET A 1 -0.23 7.97 9.27
CA MET A 1 -1.47 7.23 8.97
C MET A 1 -2.09 7.76 7.69
N ILE A 2 -2.79 6.91 7.00
CA ILE A 2 -3.36 7.24 5.70
C ILE A 2 -4.83 7.56 5.87
N GLN A 3 -5.28 8.67 5.31
CA GLN A 3 -6.68 9.08 5.32
C GLN A 3 -7.10 9.47 3.90
N MET A 4 -8.37 9.86 3.74
CA MET A 4 -8.84 10.34 2.45
C MET A 4 -7.99 11.52 2.00
N GLN A 5 -7.68 11.57 0.71
CA GLN A 5 -6.86 12.59 0.04
C GLN A 5 -5.35 12.50 0.35
N THR A 6 -4.89 11.48 1.06
CA THR A 6 -3.45 11.26 1.23
C THR A 6 -2.86 10.73 -0.07
N ASN A 7 -1.76 11.34 -0.50
CA ASN A 7 -1.00 10.86 -1.65
C ASN A 7 0.01 9.81 -1.21
N LEU A 8 0.12 8.74 -2.01
CA LEU A 8 1.04 7.65 -1.72
C LEU A 8 1.86 7.34 -2.98
N ASP A 9 3.08 6.93 -2.77
CA ASP A 9 3.88 6.34 -3.83
C ASP A 9 3.45 4.89 -4.04
N VAL A 10 3.62 4.39 -5.25
CA VAL A 10 3.31 2.98 -5.56
C VAL A 10 4.61 2.20 -5.54
N ALA A 11 4.64 1.13 -4.74
CA ALA A 11 5.85 0.35 -4.48
C ALA A 11 5.95 -0.88 -5.37
N ASP A 12 5.20 -0.95 -6.46
CA ASP A 12 5.22 -2.11 -7.35
C ASP A 12 5.44 -1.71 -8.81
N ASN A 13 5.50 -2.72 -9.69
CA ASN A 13 5.70 -2.52 -11.12
C ASN A 13 4.40 -2.64 -11.92
N SER A 14 3.27 -2.32 -11.31
CA SER A 14 1.96 -2.35 -12.00
C SER A 14 1.81 -1.26 -13.05
N GLY A 15 2.64 -0.22 -12.97
CA GLY A 15 2.58 0.92 -13.89
C GLY A 15 2.11 2.20 -13.23
N ALA A 16 1.42 2.14 -12.12
CA ALA A 16 1.08 3.33 -11.36
C ALA A 16 2.33 3.82 -10.61
N ARG A 17 2.50 5.14 -10.56
CA ARG A 17 3.61 5.75 -9.82
C ARG A 17 3.13 6.44 -8.57
N ARG A 18 1.96 7.09 -8.65
CA ARG A 18 1.42 7.87 -7.57
C ARG A 18 -0.09 7.71 -7.52
N VAL A 19 -0.61 7.55 -6.33
CA VAL A 19 -2.05 7.37 -6.12
C VAL A 19 -2.50 8.25 -4.96
N MET A 20 -3.80 8.53 -4.93
CA MET A 20 -4.42 9.26 -3.83
C MET A 20 -5.49 8.38 -3.18
N CYS A 21 -5.45 8.28 -1.86
CA CYS A 21 -6.47 7.55 -1.11
C CYS A 21 -7.80 8.28 -1.20
N ILE A 22 -8.85 7.59 -1.67
CA ILE A 22 -10.20 8.17 -1.74
C ILE A 22 -11.13 7.54 -0.71
N LYS A 23 -10.82 6.36 -0.19
CA LYS A 23 -11.61 5.75 0.86
C LYS A 23 -10.78 4.74 1.64
N VAL A 24 -10.99 4.69 2.95
CA VAL A 24 -10.43 3.66 3.82
C VAL A 24 -11.50 2.59 4.05
N LEU A 25 -11.20 1.34 3.69
CA LEU A 25 -12.11 0.23 3.83
C LEU A 25 -11.96 -0.43 5.21
N GLY A 26 -12.95 -1.22 5.63
CA GLY A 26 -12.88 -1.97 6.88
C GLY A 26 -13.84 -1.53 7.96
N GLY A 27 -14.82 -0.67 7.65
CA GLY A 27 -15.82 -0.24 8.61
C GLY A 27 -16.47 1.07 8.21
N SER A 28 -17.72 1.28 8.62
CA SER A 28 -18.51 2.44 8.17
C SER A 28 -18.02 3.79 8.69
N LYS A 29 -17.21 3.81 9.74
CA LYS A 29 -16.66 5.05 10.32
C LYS A 29 -15.14 5.07 10.36
N ARG A 30 -14.50 4.22 9.61
CA ARG A 30 -13.05 4.14 9.63
C ARG A 30 -12.45 5.34 8.89
N ARG A 31 -11.60 6.10 9.58
CA ARG A 31 -10.97 7.31 9.06
C ARG A 31 -9.54 7.11 8.58
N TYR A 32 -8.80 6.18 9.21
CA TYR A 32 -7.36 6.04 8.99
C TYR A 32 -7.00 4.62 8.65
N ALA A 33 -6.04 4.49 7.75
CA ALA A 33 -5.41 3.21 7.41
C ALA A 33 -3.97 3.21 7.89
N SER A 34 -3.51 2.05 8.32
CA SER A 34 -2.11 1.80 8.64
C SER A 34 -1.59 0.68 7.74
N VAL A 35 -0.36 0.23 8.01
CA VAL A 35 0.26 -0.83 7.22
C VAL A 35 -0.64 -2.08 7.21
N GLY A 36 -0.85 -2.64 6.03
CA GLY A 36 -1.65 -3.83 5.83
C GLY A 36 -3.13 -3.58 5.63
N ASP A 37 -3.59 -2.34 5.72
CA ASP A 37 -4.99 -2.02 5.53
C ASP A 37 -5.31 -1.82 4.04
N LEU A 38 -6.52 -2.21 3.67
CA LEU A 38 -7.02 -2.06 2.31
C LEU A 38 -7.65 -0.69 2.14
N ILE A 39 -7.28 0.00 1.07
CA ILE A 39 -7.83 1.31 0.72
C ILE A 39 -8.25 1.33 -0.74
N VAL A 40 -9.10 2.28 -1.11
CA VAL A 40 -9.44 2.58 -2.50
C VAL A 40 -8.65 3.81 -2.90
N VAL A 41 -7.99 3.74 -4.05
CA VAL A 41 -7.12 4.81 -4.55
C VAL A 41 -7.51 5.21 -5.96
N SER A 42 -7.17 6.46 -6.31
CA SER A 42 -7.25 6.98 -7.67
C SER A 42 -5.84 7.20 -8.16
N VAL A 43 -5.53 6.69 -9.35
CA VAL A 43 -4.20 6.81 -9.95
C VAL A 43 -4.00 8.23 -10.45
N LYS A 44 -3.00 8.93 -9.95
CA LYS A 44 -2.67 10.30 -10.33
C LYS A 44 -1.53 10.38 -11.32
N GLU A 45 -0.58 9.46 -11.25
CA GLU A 45 0.54 9.37 -12.19
C GLU A 45 0.78 7.90 -12.55
N ALA A 46 0.94 7.62 -13.83
CA ALA A 46 1.20 6.27 -14.32
C ALA A 46 2.13 6.32 -15.52
N ILE A 47 2.86 5.24 -15.78
CA ILE A 47 3.66 5.12 -17.00
C ILE A 47 2.74 4.90 -18.20
N PRO A 48 3.11 5.39 -19.41
CA PRO A 48 2.21 5.36 -20.57
C PRO A 48 1.75 3.98 -21.01
N ARG A 49 2.54 2.94 -20.80
CA ARG A 49 2.25 1.58 -21.26
C ARG A 49 2.07 0.57 -20.13
N GLY A 50 1.73 1.06 -18.93
CA GLY A 50 1.49 0.18 -17.80
C GLY A 50 0.14 -0.50 -17.83
N ARG A 51 -0.05 -1.48 -16.94
CA ARG A 51 -1.34 -2.17 -16.76
C ARG A 51 -2.39 -1.25 -16.17
N VAL A 52 -1.95 -0.19 -15.51
CA VAL A 52 -2.79 0.76 -14.80
C VAL A 52 -2.63 2.12 -15.48
N LYS A 53 -3.75 2.81 -15.69
CA LYS A 53 -3.77 4.10 -16.38
C LYS A 53 -4.14 5.21 -15.38
N LYS A 54 -3.71 6.43 -15.71
CA LYS A 54 -4.09 7.63 -14.95
C LYS A 54 -5.61 7.76 -14.91
N GLY A 55 -6.13 8.02 -13.72
CA GLY A 55 -7.56 8.16 -13.50
C GLY A 55 -8.28 6.90 -13.09
N ASP A 56 -7.62 5.74 -13.15
CA ASP A 56 -8.22 4.49 -12.71
C ASP A 56 -8.49 4.52 -11.21
N VAL A 57 -9.59 3.88 -10.80
CA VAL A 57 -9.95 3.69 -9.39
C VAL A 57 -9.71 2.23 -9.05
N LEU A 58 -8.80 1.99 -8.12
CA LEU A 58 -8.33 0.64 -7.81
C LEU A 58 -8.24 0.47 -6.30
N ARG A 59 -8.04 -0.78 -5.86
CA ARG A 59 -7.76 -1.11 -4.48
C ARG A 59 -6.26 -1.22 -4.28
N ALA A 60 -5.81 -0.86 -3.08
CA ALA A 60 -4.40 -0.95 -2.72
C ALA A 60 -4.25 -1.34 -1.26
N ILE A 61 -3.10 -1.94 -0.93
CA ILE A 61 -2.74 -2.26 0.44
C ILE A 61 -1.57 -1.38 0.83
N VAL A 62 -1.71 -0.70 1.96
CA VAL A 62 -0.67 0.18 2.48
C VAL A 62 0.51 -0.68 2.96
N VAL A 63 1.69 -0.45 2.42
CA VAL A 63 2.90 -1.22 2.77
C VAL A 63 3.90 -0.41 3.57
N ARG A 64 3.91 0.92 3.43
CA ARG A 64 4.81 1.79 4.20
C ARG A 64 4.06 3.04 4.63
N THR A 65 4.37 3.51 5.84
CA THR A 65 3.83 4.79 6.34
C THR A 65 4.95 5.61 6.94
N SER A 66 4.81 6.92 6.87
CA SER A 66 5.72 7.84 7.55
C SER A 66 5.40 7.96 9.04
N LYS A 67 4.29 7.43 9.48
CA LYS A 67 3.91 7.38 10.89
C LYS A 67 4.57 6.18 11.58
N ASP A 68 5.02 6.36 12.80
CA ASP A 68 5.63 5.31 13.61
C ASP A 68 4.69 4.13 13.82
N ILE A 69 5.23 2.92 13.72
CA ILE A 69 4.53 1.69 14.08
C ILE A 69 5.22 1.12 15.31
N GLN A 70 4.49 1.01 16.41
CA GLN A 70 5.01 0.43 17.63
C GLN A 70 4.78 -1.08 17.62
N ARG A 71 5.83 -1.84 17.91
CA ARG A 71 5.77 -3.30 17.97
C ARG A 71 5.66 -3.77 19.41
N LYS A 72 5.21 -5.01 19.59
CA LYS A 72 5.01 -5.60 20.93
C LYS A 72 6.30 -5.71 21.73
N ASP A 73 7.44 -5.83 21.05
CA ASP A 73 8.75 -5.93 21.70
C ASP A 73 9.34 -4.58 22.12
N GLY A 74 8.61 -3.50 21.90
CA GLY A 74 9.05 -2.14 22.23
C GLY A 74 9.79 -1.43 21.11
N SER A 75 10.10 -2.11 20.02
CA SER A 75 10.77 -1.46 18.89
C SER A 75 9.76 -0.63 18.08
N VAL A 76 10.29 0.33 17.32
CA VAL A 76 9.49 1.23 16.50
C VAL A 76 10.05 1.20 15.08
N ILE A 77 9.17 1.08 14.09
CA ILE A 77 9.56 1.16 12.68
C ILE A 77 8.84 2.34 12.03
N ARG A 78 9.56 3.08 11.21
CA ARG A 78 9.04 4.21 10.46
C ARG A 78 9.74 4.29 9.11
N PHE A 79 8.97 4.65 8.09
CA PHE A 79 9.50 4.85 6.75
C PHE A 79 9.45 6.34 6.39
N ASP A 80 10.23 6.74 5.39
CA ASP A 80 10.30 8.15 4.98
C ASP A 80 9.06 8.61 4.25
N THR A 81 8.38 7.70 3.56
CA THR A 81 7.21 8.03 2.74
C THR A 81 6.10 7.03 2.95
N ASN A 82 4.89 7.42 2.56
CA ASN A 82 3.75 6.51 2.48
C ASN A 82 3.79 5.79 1.13
N ALA A 83 3.58 4.49 1.13
CA ALA A 83 3.57 3.71 -0.10
C ALA A 83 2.52 2.61 -0.03
N ALA A 84 2.01 2.24 -1.20
CA ALA A 84 0.99 1.22 -1.34
C ALA A 84 1.30 0.30 -2.52
N VAL A 85 0.71 -0.88 -2.51
CA VAL A 85 0.79 -1.88 -3.58
C VAL A 85 -0.61 -2.05 -4.16
N ILE A 86 -0.74 -1.95 -5.47
CA ILE A 86 -2.03 -2.12 -6.14
C ILE A 86 -2.43 -3.58 -6.13
N VAL A 87 -3.68 -3.84 -5.76
CA VAL A 87 -4.22 -5.20 -5.70
C VAL A 87 -5.51 -5.29 -6.50
N ASN A 88 -5.89 -6.53 -6.86
CA ASN A 88 -7.15 -6.80 -7.54
C ASN A 88 -8.29 -6.97 -6.51
N LYS A 89 -9.48 -7.35 -6.99
CA LYS A 89 -10.64 -7.55 -6.12
C LYS A 89 -10.45 -8.69 -5.12
N GLN A 90 -9.60 -9.65 -5.44
CA GLN A 90 -9.30 -10.78 -4.56
C GLN A 90 -8.21 -10.44 -3.53
N GLY A 91 -7.66 -9.23 -3.57
CA GLY A 91 -6.61 -8.81 -2.66
C GLY A 91 -5.21 -9.25 -3.07
N GLU A 92 -5.03 -9.73 -4.29
CA GLU A 92 -3.75 -10.17 -4.81
C GLU A 92 -3.02 -9.04 -5.54
N PRO A 93 -1.69 -8.92 -5.40
CA PRO A 93 -0.93 -7.90 -6.14
C PRO A 93 -1.08 -8.04 -7.64
N ILE A 94 -1.29 -6.93 -8.33
CA ILE A 94 -1.32 -6.89 -9.80
C ILE A 94 0.10 -6.98 -10.34
N GLY A 95 1.05 -6.32 -9.69
CA GLY A 95 2.44 -6.33 -10.10
C GLY A 95 3.15 -7.62 -9.74
N THR A 96 4.31 -7.83 -10.36
CA THR A 96 5.14 -9.02 -10.14
C THR A 96 6.34 -8.75 -9.24
N ARG A 97 6.63 -7.48 -8.95
CA ARG A 97 7.74 -7.06 -8.09
C ARG A 97 7.31 -5.96 -7.15
N ILE A 98 7.91 -5.95 -5.97
CA ILE A 98 7.74 -4.86 -5.02
C ILE A 98 9.08 -4.19 -4.81
N PHE A 99 9.10 -2.86 -4.78
CA PHE A 99 10.29 -2.06 -4.63
C PHE A 99 10.43 -1.58 -3.19
N GLY A 100 11.62 -1.74 -2.63
CA GLY A 100 11.93 -1.29 -1.29
C GLY A 100 11.42 -2.24 -0.19
N PRO A 101 11.71 -1.92 1.07
CA PRO A 101 11.34 -2.77 2.19
C PRO A 101 9.86 -2.70 2.53
N VAL A 102 9.34 -3.78 3.10
CA VAL A 102 8.00 -3.82 3.68
C VAL A 102 8.10 -4.30 5.12
N PRO A 103 7.20 -3.87 6.02
CA PRO A 103 7.22 -4.35 7.40
C PRO A 103 6.58 -5.73 7.52
N ARG A 104 7.03 -6.50 8.50
CA ARG A 104 6.51 -7.84 8.74
C ARG A 104 5.08 -7.87 9.27
N GLU A 105 4.51 -6.73 9.65
CA GLU A 105 3.13 -6.61 10.08
C GLU A 105 2.13 -7.05 8.99
N LEU A 106 2.55 -7.05 7.74
CA LEU A 106 1.73 -7.55 6.62
C LEU A 106 1.39 -9.03 6.78
N ARG A 107 2.28 -9.80 7.41
CA ARG A 107 2.04 -11.23 7.65
C ARG A 107 0.84 -11.45 8.57
N ALA A 108 0.71 -10.63 9.59
CA ALA A 108 -0.39 -10.73 10.54
C ALA A 108 -1.75 -10.42 9.91
N LYS A 109 -1.76 -9.71 8.79
CA LYS A 109 -2.97 -9.35 8.05
C LYS A 109 -3.16 -10.18 6.79
N ASN A 110 -2.47 -11.32 6.68
CA ASN A 110 -2.62 -12.31 5.60
C ASN A 110 -2.20 -11.82 4.22
N HIS A 111 -1.21 -10.92 4.16
CA HIS A 111 -0.67 -10.43 2.88
C HIS A 111 0.62 -11.14 2.51
N MET A 112 0.59 -12.47 2.51
CA MET A 112 1.78 -13.28 2.26
C MET A 112 2.35 -13.12 0.86
N LYS A 113 1.50 -12.90 -0.14
CA LYS A 113 1.98 -12.69 -1.50
C LYS A 113 2.81 -11.41 -1.64
N ILE A 114 2.42 -10.35 -0.93
CA ILE A 114 3.19 -9.11 -0.91
C ILE A 114 4.55 -9.36 -0.27
N ILE A 115 4.57 -10.07 0.85
CA ILE A 115 5.82 -10.39 1.55
C ILE A 115 6.75 -11.22 0.66
N SER A 116 6.20 -12.19 -0.08
CA SER A 116 7.00 -13.05 -0.94
C SER A 116 7.63 -12.31 -2.12
N LEU A 117 7.00 -11.22 -2.57
CA LEU A 117 7.50 -10.42 -3.68
C LEU A 117 8.45 -9.31 -3.22
N ALA A 118 8.50 -9.00 -1.94
CA ALA A 118 9.30 -7.91 -1.42
C ALA A 118 10.78 -8.31 -1.34
N PRO A 119 11.71 -7.38 -1.68
CA PRO A 119 13.14 -7.68 -1.59
C PRO A 119 13.64 -7.73 -0.15
N GLU A 120 12.97 -7.06 0.77
CA GLU A 120 13.37 -7.00 2.16
C GLU A 120 12.14 -6.87 3.05
N VAL A 121 12.10 -7.65 4.13
CA VAL A 121 11.01 -7.60 5.12
C VAL A 121 11.60 -7.19 6.46
N LEU A 122 11.18 -6.03 6.94
CA LEU A 122 11.63 -5.47 8.22
C LEU A 122 10.57 -5.71 9.30
#